data_d6d9a1bb4e39b2986297eea7c9d16209
#
_entry.id   d6d9a1bb4e39b2986297eea7c9d16209
#
_cell.length_a   1.000
_cell.length_b   1.000
_cell.length_c   1.000
_cell.angle_alpha   90.00
_cell.angle_beta   90.00
_cell.angle_gamma   90.00
#
_symmetry.space_group_name_H-M   'P 1'
#
loop_
_entity.id
_entity.type
_entity.pdbx_description
1 polymer ?
#
loop_
_entity_poly.entity_id
_entity_poly.type
_entity_poly.pdbx_seq_one_letter_code
_entity_poly.pdbx_strand_id
1 'polypeptide(L)'
;MMKRGLLFVACTLISGYVCAQIAKEYSFLDTSSNHFQAHQASLIGSLTEQIAQRNTPSFSVLHIGDELVRDVAQPLGEGLFGKTRGLGLFFPSSLINNSVYADIENRHTGYWIYATPIEKNPLLSAGITGYAAKTEDWRASLTVEIPAAYGKNVDRFSMLCERSEQHFDVMVSCMGGKKADGTPILLSKKEFPASISYKNSPYLEFALPLGTKEIVIQFKQVISTQKSFVLHGIALTNSKQGNLHSIGMRGCGYVQFNRLELLKQQLIQLSPNVILLDFGMHDNYRGNEEETVFLEPIKRSIQILKEALPSSKIVVVVPQDGIRGGRTLSTFEKYEKAIIALCKTEKVIYYDWYRVAGGKYAAQYWADFQLFMVDGLHLQEAGNSLKGQLYATAWENTARRYNNGYRQFVIAEDSSKRLAFRTRDTLTKNIVVSEVWRYHVVRRGETAYRIALRYGITVAQLKEWNHLRSYNISAGTRLKVGKLSIATKSDPIQTLEMKDSADADGSTSLSPEINPPKTQDTAQTVVPKKPTPAPVAPKPRPVYHKVRSGETLYSIAKAYGSTVEDVKRMNGLRSNNIAVGRLLRVR
;
A
#
# COMPACT_ATOMS: atom_id res chain seq x y z
N MET A 1 31.15 -13.57 -14.74
CA MET A 1 30.72 -12.15 -14.73
C MET A 1 29.70 -11.80 -15.82
N MET A 2 29.83 -12.25 -17.06
CA MET A 2 28.90 -11.91 -18.17
C MET A 2 27.44 -12.35 -17.97
N LYS A 3 27.14 -13.52 -17.37
CA LYS A 3 25.76 -13.98 -17.16
C LYS A 3 24.98 -13.16 -16.10
N ARG A 4 25.68 -12.55 -15.13
CA ARG A 4 25.03 -11.67 -14.12
C ARG A 4 24.67 -10.29 -14.69
N GLY A 5 25.46 -9.78 -15.62
CA GLY A 5 25.18 -8.51 -16.32
C GLY A 5 23.96 -8.60 -17.24
N LEU A 6 23.78 -9.72 -17.97
CA LEU A 6 22.64 -9.92 -18.86
C LEU A 6 21.31 -10.04 -18.09
N LEU A 7 21.31 -10.69 -16.93
CA LEU A 7 20.09 -10.81 -16.11
C LEU A 7 19.66 -9.46 -15.52
N PHE A 8 20.62 -8.62 -15.13
CA PHE A 8 20.35 -7.28 -14.62
C PHE A 8 19.77 -6.35 -15.70
N VAL A 9 20.31 -6.43 -16.92
CA VAL A 9 19.82 -5.65 -18.08
C VAL A 9 18.41 -6.09 -18.49
N ALA A 10 18.10 -7.39 -18.46
CA ALA A 10 16.77 -7.89 -18.79
C ALA A 10 15.70 -7.44 -17.76
N CYS A 11 16.00 -7.52 -16.46
CA CYS A 11 15.09 -7.04 -15.40
C CYS A 11 14.86 -5.51 -15.49
N THR A 12 15.88 -4.72 -15.81
CA THR A 12 15.75 -3.25 -15.92
C THR A 12 14.91 -2.82 -17.13
N LEU A 13 14.95 -3.55 -18.24
CA LEU A 13 14.11 -3.29 -19.41
C LEU A 13 12.64 -3.65 -19.13
N ILE A 14 12.38 -4.75 -18.41
CA ILE A 14 11.02 -5.18 -18.05
C ILE A 14 10.38 -4.18 -17.07
N SER A 15 11.11 -3.73 -16.05
CA SER A 15 10.55 -2.77 -15.07
C SER A 15 10.26 -1.40 -15.68
N GLY A 16 11.09 -0.93 -16.62
CA GLY A 16 10.86 0.31 -17.37
C GLY A 16 9.62 0.22 -18.27
N TYR A 17 9.39 -0.92 -18.92
CA TYR A 17 8.21 -1.17 -19.74
C TYR A 17 6.93 -1.24 -18.89
N VAL A 18 6.98 -1.94 -17.76
CA VAL A 18 5.85 -2.04 -16.82
C VAL A 18 5.45 -0.66 -16.29
N CYS A 19 6.40 0.14 -15.83
CA CYS A 19 6.12 1.51 -15.38
C CYS A 19 5.52 2.39 -16.48
N ALA A 20 6.00 2.27 -17.71
CA ALA A 20 5.48 3.04 -18.83
C ALA A 20 4.05 2.61 -19.21
N GLN A 21 3.74 1.32 -19.12
CA GLN A 21 2.40 0.80 -19.35
C GLN A 21 1.43 1.24 -18.24
N ILE A 22 1.84 1.14 -16.98
CA ILE A 22 1.07 1.62 -15.83
C ILE A 22 0.79 3.13 -15.95
N ALA A 23 1.80 3.94 -16.26
CA ALA A 23 1.64 5.39 -16.45
C ALA A 23 0.69 5.75 -17.61
N LYS A 24 0.62 4.92 -18.62
CA LYS A 24 -0.32 5.10 -19.75
C LYS A 24 -1.76 4.78 -19.36
N GLU A 25 -1.95 3.75 -18.54
CA GLU A 25 -3.27 3.30 -18.08
C GLU A 25 -3.80 4.18 -16.95
N TYR A 26 -2.94 4.55 -16.01
CA TYR A 26 -3.27 5.32 -14.80
C TYR A 26 -2.51 6.64 -14.79
N SER A 27 -2.96 7.60 -15.60
CA SER A 27 -2.28 8.89 -15.82
C SER A 27 -2.25 9.81 -14.58
N PHE A 28 -2.97 9.47 -13.53
CA PHE A 28 -2.96 10.19 -12.26
C PHE A 28 -1.79 9.79 -11.35
N LEU A 29 -1.10 8.69 -11.63
CA LEU A 29 0.04 8.23 -10.84
C LEU A 29 1.31 9.02 -11.20
N ASP A 30 2.07 9.41 -10.18
CA ASP A 30 3.42 9.95 -10.39
C ASP A 30 4.46 8.81 -10.39
N THR A 31 4.53 8.10 -11.51
CA THR A 31 5.52 7.03 -11.68
C THR A 31 6.96 7.53 -11.72
N SER A 32 7.18 8.83 -11.92
CA SER A 32 8.51 9.43 -11.89
C SER A 32 9.09 9.47 -10.47
N SER A 33 8.24 9.56 -9.46
CA SER A 33 8.58 9.51 -8.03
C SER A 33 8.65 8.09 -7.47
N ASN A 34 8.39 7.06 -8.28
CA ASN A 34 8.37 5.66 -7.85
C ASN A 34 9.77 5.09 -7.59
N HIS A 35 10.40 5.54 -6.51
CA HIS A 35 11.71 5.08 -6.02
C HIS A 35 11.86 5.43 -4.53
N PHE A 36 12.71 4.73 -3.82
CA PHE A 36 13.07 5.06 -2.46
C PHE A 36 13.96 6.30 -2.41
N GLN A 37 13.78 7.10 -1.37
CA GLN A 37 14.44 8.38 -1.21
C GLN A 37 15.07 8.49 0.18
N ALA A 38 16.14 9.24 0.29
CA ALA A 38 16.77 9.57 1.56
C ALA A 38 17.47 10.92 1.46
N HIS A 39 17.65 11.58 2.60
CA HIS A 39 18.38 12.84 2.66
C HIS A 39 19.89 12.66 2.46
N GLN A 40 20.42 11.45 2.75
CA GLN A 40 21.85 11.13 2.60
C GLN A 40 22.05 10.09 1.49
N ALA A 41 22.95 10.37 0.55
CA ALA A 41 23.27 9.46 -0.55
C ALA A 41 23.81 8.10 -0.05
N SER A 42 24.52 8.09 1.07
CA SER A 42 25.05 6.85 1.68
C SER A 42 23.97 5.87 2.07
N LEU A 43 22.79 6.36 2.51
CA LEU A 43 21.64 5.49 2.85
C LEU A 43 21.10 4.79 1.60
N ILE A 44 20.93 5.52 0.51
CA ILE A 44 20.48 4.95 -0.77
C ILE A 44 21.56 4.01 -1.34
N GLY A 45 22.85 4.37 -1.22
CA GLY A 45 23.95 3.51 -1.63
C GLY A 45 23.91 2.16 -0.92
N SER A 46 23.79 2.19 0.41
CA SER A 46 23.77 0.97 1.20
C SER A 46 22.48 0.15 0.99
N LEU A 47 21.33 0.81 0.71
CA LEU A 47 20.12 0.10 0.28
C LEU A 47 20.31 -0.56 -1.08
N THR A 48 20.95 0.11 -2.03
CA THR A 48 21.24 -0.44 -3.36
C THR A 48 22.16 -1.67 -3.30
N GLU A 49 23.12 -1.67 -2.38
CA GLU A 49 23.95 -2.83 -2.09
C GLU A 49 23.11 -4.02 -1.56
N GLN A 50 22.16 -3.75 -0.66
CA GLN A 50 21.22 -4.76 -0.20
C GLN A 50 20.34 -5.28 -1.34
N ILE A 51 19.81 -4.39 -2.18
CA ILE A 51 19.00 -4.77 -3.35
C ILE A 51 19.77 -5.70 -4.30
N ALA A 52 21.06 -5.46 -4.50
CA ALA A 52 21.91 -6.30 -5.34
C ALA A 52 22.06 -7.74 -4.78
N GLN A 53 21.88 -7.93 -3.48
CA GLN A 53 21.96 -9.22 -2.80
C GLN A 53 20.60 -9.92 -2.65
N ARG A 54 19.50 -9.37 -3.17
CA ARG A 54 18.13 -9.86 -2.93
C ARG A 54 17.88 -11.32 -3.35
N ASN A 55 18.66 -11.84 -4.26
CA ASN A 55 18.55 -13.23 -4.73
C ASN A 55 19.41 -14.21 -3.91
N THR A 56 20.01 -13.76 -2.81
CA THR A 56 20.77 -14.65 -1.92
C THR A 56 19.85 -15.29 -0.88
N PRO A 57 20.15 -16.52 -0.43
CA PRO A 57 19.33 -17.23 0.55
C PRO A 57 19.16 -16.50 1.88
N SER A 58 20.15 -15.72 2.28
CA SER A 58 20.16 -14.98 3.55
C SER A 58 19.42 -13.64 3.48
N PHE A 59 19.00 -13.19 2.30
CA PHE A 59 18.33 -11.91 2.15
C PHE A 59 16.86 -12.02 2.51
N SER A 60 16.37 -11.12 3.34
CA SER A 60 14.95 -11.02 3.64
C SER A 60 14.47 -9.58 3.76
N VAL A 61 13.22 -9.37 3.37
CA VAL A 61 12.48 -8.12 3.50
C VAL A 61 11.34 -8.34 4.49
N LEU A 62 11.23 -7.46 5.48
CA LEU A 62 10.07 -7.34 6.34
C LEU A 62 9.21 -6.18 5.86
N HIS A 63 8.03 -6.46 5.31
CA HIS A 63 7.00 -5.47 5.04
C HIS A 63 5.96 -5.57 6.14
N ILE A 64 5.90 -4.56 7.01
CA ILE A 64 5.08 -4.59 8.22
C ILE A 64 4.23 -3.32 8.32
N GLY A 65 2.96 -3.50 8.63
CA GLY A 65 2.01 -2.39 8.67
C GLY A 65 0.60 -2.80 9.14
N ASP A 66 -0.39 -2.02 8.75
CA ASP A 66 -1.79 -2.39 8.91
C ASP A 66 -2.19 -3.55 7.99
N GLU A 67 -3.46 -3.96 8.01
CA GLU A 67 -3.95 -5.10 7.20
C GLU A 67 -3.69 -4.95 5.71
N LEU A 68 -3.62 -3.72 5.18
CA LEU A 68 -3.42 -3.45 3.74
C LEU A 68 -2.08 -3.97 3.22
N VAL A 69 -1.10 -4.17 4.11
CA VAL A 69 0.20 -4.76 3.78
C VAL A 69 0.05 -6.19 3.22
N ARG A 70 -0.89 -6.96 3.75
CA ARG A 70 -1.13 -8.34 3.27
C ARG A 70 -1.69 -8.38 1.85
N ASP A 71 -2.54 -7.42 1.53
CA ASP A 71 -3.22 -7.36 0.25
C ASP A 71 -2.24 -7.18 -0.93
N VAL A 72 -1.10 -6.54 -0.69
CA VAL A 72 -0.04 -6.34 -1.69
C VAL A 72 1.10 -7.36 -1.61
N ALA A 73 1.05 -8.30 -0.66
CA ALA A 73 2.13 -9.26 -0.40
C ALA A 73 2.48 -10.14 -1.61
N GLN A 74 1.47 -10.61 -2.34
CA GLN A 74 1.68 -11.46 -3.51
C GLN A 74 2.38 -10.71 -4.64
N PRO A 75 1.83 -9.60 -5.20
CA PRO A 75 2.46 -8.89 -6.31
C PRO A 75 3.81 -8.28 -5.93
N LEU A 76 3.97 -7.78 -4.71
CA LEU A 76 5.28 -7.31 -4.22
C LEU A 76 6.30 -8.44 -4.16
N GLY A 77 5.94 -9.57 -3.56
CA GLY A 77 6.84 -10.70 -3.41
C GLY A 77 7.23 -11.34 -4.74
N GLU A 78 6.29 -11.45 -5.69
CA GLU A 78 6.57 -11.94 -7.04
C GLU A 78 7.50 -10.99 -7.81
N GLY A 79 7.31 -9.69 -7.64
CA GLY A 79 8.19 -8.68 -8.25
C GLY A 79 9.60 -8.68 -7.67
N LEU A 80 9.77 -8.93 -6.37
CA LEU A 80 11.07 -8.97 -5.71
C LEU A 80 11.83 -10.28 -5.94
N PHE A 81 11.13 -11.42 -5.79
CA PHE A 81 11.75 -12.76 -5.69
C PHE A 81 11.24 -13.75 -6.73
N GLY A 82 10.32 -13.32 -7.60
CA GLY A 82 9.68 -14.20 -8.60
C GLY A 82 8.63 -15.13 -8.00
N LYS A 83 8.08 -15.99 -8.85
CA LYS A 83 7.03 -16.97 -8.47
C LYS A 83 7.52 -18.12 -7.59
N THR A 84 8.85 -18.24 -7.41
CA THR A 84 9.47 -19.31 -6.62
C THR A 84 9.72 -18.93 -5.17
N ARG A 85 9.20 -17.79 -4.72
CA ARG A 85 9.32 -17.31 -3.33
C ARG A 85 8.62 -18.20 -2.31
N GLY A 86 9.03 -18.10 -1.02
CA GLY A 86 8.26 -18.63 0.10
C GLY A 86 7.04 -17.74 0.44
N LEU A 87 6.20 -18.23 1.36
CA LEU A 87 5.05 -17.48 1.92
C LEU A 87 5.48 -16.39 2.92
N GLY A 88 6.65 -16.57 3.55
CA GLY A 88 7.11 -15.70 4.63
C GLY A 88 6.44 -16.00 5.97
N LEU A 89 6.51 -15.02 6.88
CA LEU A 89 5.92 -15.08 8.23
C LEU A 89 4.46 -14.64 8.18
N PHE A 90 3.59 -15.38 8.86
CA PHE A 90 2.16 -15.12 8.99
C PHE A 90 1.64 -15.63 10.33
N PHE A 91 0.39 -15.26 10.67
CA PHE A 91 -0.33 -15.82 11.81
C PHE A 91 -1.53 -16.63 11.33
N PRO A 92 -1.78 -17.86 11.84
CA PRO A 92 -2.92 -18.69 11.41
C PRO A 92 -4.27 -18.02 11.69
N SER A 93 -5.01 -17.69 10.64
CA SER A 93 -6.27 -16.94 10.70
C SER A 93 -7.37 -17.66 11.48
N SER A 94 -7.37 -19.00 11.47
CA SER A 94 -8.36 -19.80 12.21
C SER A 94 -8.27 -19.61 13.71
N LEU A 95 -7.10 -19.24 14.25
CA LEU A 95 -6.89 -19.04 15.69
C LEU A 95 -7.41 -17.69 16.20
N ILE A 96 -7.57 -16.70 15.32
CA ILE A 96 -7.89 -15.31 15.70
C ILE A 96 -9.22 -14.82 15.12
N ASN A 97 -9.96 -15.67 14.45
CA ASN A 97 -11.22 -15.32 13.76
C ASN A 97 -11.07 -14.03 12.91
N ASN A 98 -9.99 -13.95 12.12
CA ASN A 98 -9.61 -12.78 11.36
C ASN A 98 -9.22 -13.16 9.93
N SER A 99 -9.62 -12.36 8.94
CA SER A 99 -9.38 -12.60 7.52
C SER A 99 -8.05 -12.08 6.97
N VAL A 100 -7.21 -11.44 7.79
CA VAL A 100 -5.94 -10.83 7.32
C VAL A 100 -5.01 -11.84 6.63
N TYR A 101 -5.03 -13.10 7.04
CA TYR A 101 -4.24 -14.19 6.47
C TYR A 101 -5.12 -15.28 5.85
N ALA A 102 -6.30 -14.91 5.33
CA ALA A 102 -7.25 -15.88 4.75
C ALA A 102 -6.74 -16.54 3.46
N ASP A 103 -5.70 -15.98 2.85
CA ASP A 103 -4.99 -16.56 1.70
C ASP A 103 -4.20 -17.83 2.03
N ILE A 104 -4.03 -18.14 3.33
CA ILE A 104 -3.35 -19.35 3.81
C ILE A 104 -4.36 -20.21 4.56
N GLU A 105 -4.80 -21.28 3.94
CA GLU A 105 -5.75 -22.20 4.55
C GLU A 105 -5.16 -22.86 5.79
N ASN A 106 -5.91 -22.77 6.88
CA ASN A 106 -5.51 -23.38 8.14
C ASN A 106 -6.76 -23.73 8.97
N ARG A 107 -6.64 -24.73 9.83
CA ARG A 107 -7.69 -25.20 10.74
C ARG A 107 -7.09 -25.64 12.06
N HIS A 108 -7.87 -25.55 13.12
CA HIS A 108 -7.45 -25.98 14.45
C HIS A 108 -8.52 -26.84 15.12
N THR A 109 -8.10 -27.56 16.17
CA THR A 109 -8.99 -28.26 17.12
C THR A 109 -8.68 -27.80 18.54
N GLY A 110 -9.56 -28.10 19.48
CA GLY A 110 -9.41 -27.69 20.86
C GLY A 110 -9.75 -26.22 21.10
N TYR A 111 -9.59 -25.80 22.35
CA TYR A 111 -9.89 -24.44 22.77
C TYR A 111 -8.63 -23.57 22.76
N TRP A 112 -8.76 -22.38 22.16
CA TRP A 112 -7.69 -21.39 22.05
C TRP A 112 -8.19 -20.03 22.51
N ILE A 113 -7.40 -19.35 23.31
CA ILE A 113 -7.54 -17.92 23.58
C ILE A 113 -6.52 -17.17 22.74
N TYR A 114 -6.82 -15.95 22.35
CA TYR A 114 -5.91 -15.14 21.52
C TYR A 114 -5.87 -13.69 21.99
N ALA A 115 -4.82 -12.99 21.61
CA ALA A 115 -4.65 -11.55 21.74
C ALA A 115 -4.46 -10.91 20.37
N THR A 116 -4.94 -9.68 20.24
CA THR A 116 -4.82 -8.85 19.03
C THR A 116 -4.07 -7.55 19.33
N PRO A 117 -3.46 -6.91 18.32
CA PRO A 117 -2.63 -5.72 18.54
C PRO A 117 -3.43 -4.49 18.98
N ILE A 118 -4.76 -4.48 18.75
CA ILE A 118 -5.63 -3.35 19.11
C ILE A 118 -6.15 -3.41 20.54
N GLU A 119 -5.97 -4.52 21.23
CA GLU A 119 -6.37 -4.64 22.63
C GLU A 119 -5.52 -3.74 23.54
N LYS A 120 -6.19 -3.06 24.49
CA LYS A 120 -5.49 -2.17 25.42
C LYS A 120 -4.71 -2.95 26.50
N ASN A 121 -5.29 -4.04 26.98
CA ASN A 121 -4.73 -4.91 28.01
C ASN A 121 -4.86 -6.37 27.54
N PRO A 122 -4.01 -6.84 26.62
CA PRO A 122 -4.10 -8.20 26.12
C PRO A 122 -3.74 -9.21 27.21
N LEU A 123 -4.40 -10.36 27.20
CA LEU A 123 -4.11 -11.48 28.12
C LEU A 123 -2.79 -12.19 27.78
N LEU A 124 -2.29 -12.00 26.56
CA LEU A 124 -1.07 -12.63 26.05
C LEU A 124 -0.16 -11.56 25.46
N SER A 125 1.13 -11.70 25.69
CA SER A 125 2.14 -10.86 25.06
C SER A 125 2.16 -11.08 23.55
N ALA A 126 1.93 -10.03 22.77
CA ALA A 126 2.00 -10.11 21.32
C ALA A 126 3.41 -9.89 20.80
N GLY A 127 3.77 -10.63 19.74
CA GLY A 127 5.04 -10.52 19.04
C GLY A 127 4.96 -9.75 17.73
N ILE A 128 5.94 -9.98 16.87
CA ILE A 128 6.11 -9.27 15.58
C ILE A 128 4.89 -9.38 14.65
N THR A 129 4.11 -10.45 14.72
CA THR A 129 2.88 -10.60 13.93
C THR A 129 1.72 -9.75 14.43
N GLY A 130 1.85 -9.15 15.63
CA GLY A 130 0.78 -8.46 16.33
C GLY A 130 -0.19 -9.36 17.07
N TYR A 131 -0.08 -10.67 16.91
CA TYR A 131 -0.99 -11.67 17.47
C TYR A 131 -0.27 -12.65 18.37
N ALA A 132 -1.04 -13.26 19.27
CA ALA A 132 -0.66 -14.44 20.04
C ALA A 132 -1.87 -15.35 20.20
N ALA A 133 -1.67 -16.67 20.25
CA ALA A 133 -2.70 -17.63 20.60
C ALA A 133 -2.17 -18.68 21.58
N LYS A 134 -2.97 -18.98 22.63
CA LYS A 134 -2.63 -19.94 23.68
C LYS A 134 -3.66 -21.04 23.74
N THR A 135 -3.21 -22.28 23.90
CA THR A 135 -4.04 -23.40 24.31
C THR A 135 -3.52 -24.04 25.60
N GLU A 136 -4.42 -24.46 26.47
CA GLU A 136 -4.15 -25.29 27.63
C GLU A 136 -4.61 -26.74 27.43
N ASP A 137 -5.15 -27.06 26.25
CA ASP A 137 -5.51 -28.40 25.83
C ASP A 137 -4.38 -29.05 25.03
N TRP A 138 -3.67 -29.99 25.62
CA TRP A 138 -2.60 -30.73 24.92
C TRP A 138 -3.12 -31.62 23.76
N ARG A 139 -4.44 -31.86 23.69
CA ARG A 139 -5.08 -32.57 22.55
C ARG A 139 -5.42 -31.64 21.41
N ALA A 140 -5.31 -30.33 21.60
CA ALA A 140 -5.49 -29.37 20.54
C ALA A 140 -4.52 -29.62 19.38
N SER A 141 -4.88 -29.18 18.20
CA SER A 141 -3.99 -29.22 17.04
C SER A 141 -4.19 -28.01 16.16
N LEU A 142 -3.18 -27.72 15.35
CA LEU A 142 -3.21 -26.72 14.30
C LEU A 142 -2.70 -27.36 13.02
N THR A 143 -3.46 -27.24 11.94
CA THR A 143 -3.06 -27.68 10.60
C THR A 143 -2.94 -26.47 9.68
N VAL A 144 -1.85 -26.38 8.95
CA VAL A 144 -1.57 -25.36 7.95
C VAL A 144 -1.40 -26.03 6.60
N GLU A 145 -2.13 -25.58 5.58
CA GLU A 145 -2.01 -26.03 4.21
C GLU A 145 -0.99 -25.17 3.45
N ILE A 146 -0.12 -25.82 2.69
CA ILE A 146 0.79 -25.13 1.80
C ILE A 146 0.09 -24.97 0.45
N PRO A 147 -0.25 -23.72 0.05
CA PRO A 147 -0.96 -23.50 -1.22
C PRO A 147 -0.16 -24.08 -2.40
N ALA A 148 -0.84 -24.69 -3.36
CA ALA A 148 -0.20 -25.41 -4.48
C ALA A 148 0.80 -24.55 -5.27
N ALA A 149 0.55 -23.24 -5.36
CA ALA A 149 1.44 -22.29 -6.00
C ALA A 149 2.84 -22.21 -5.33
N TYR A 150 2.93 -22.54 -4.05
CA TYR A 150 4.16 -22.47 -3.25
C TYR A 150 4.79 -23.85 -2.94
N GLY A 151 4.05 -24.94 -3.10
CA GLY A 151 4.41 -26.26 -2.60
C GLY A 151 5.75 -26.83 -3.09
N LYS A 152 6.27 -26.36 -4.25
CA LYS A 152 7.61 -26.74 -4.74
C LYS A 152 8.73 -25.80 -4.28
N ASN A 153 8.37 -24.68 -3.69
CA ASN A 153 9.29 -23.58 -3.40
C ASN A 153 9.52 -23.40 -1.89
N VAL A 154 8.59 -23.89 -1.07
CA VAL A 154 8.72 -23.87 0.39
C VAL A 154 9.45 -25.11 0.83
N ASP A 155 10.65 -24.91 1.38
CA ASP A 155 11.51 -26.01 1.85
C ASP A 155 11.94 -25.84 3.32
N ARG A 156 11.44 -24.77 4.01
CA ARG A 156 11.76 -24.49 5.40
C ARG A 156 10.53 -24.05 6.17
N PHE A 157 10.33 -24.66 7.32
CA PHE A 157 9.35 -24.30 8.33
C PHE A 157 10.03 -23.64 9.51
N SER A 158 9.44 -22.58 10.01
CA SER A 158 9.84 -21.93 11.25
C SER A 158 8.61 -21.50 12.04
N MET A 159 8.69 -21.54 13.37
CA MET A 159 7.59 -21.18 14.26
C MET A 159 8.10 -20.35 15.43
N LEU A 160 7.52 -19.18 15.62
CA LEU A 160 7.70 -18.33 16.80
C LEU A 160 6.72 -18.78 17.88
N CYS A 161 7.21 -19.25 18.99
CA CYS A 161 6.39 -19.76 20.11
C CYS A 161 7.12 -19.60 21.44
N GLU A 162 6.38 -19.60 22.54
CA GLU A 162 6.99 -19.63 23.86
C GLU A 162 7.47 -21.04 24.21
N ARG A 163 8.63 -21.11 24.86
CA ARG A 163 9.24 -22.38 25.24
C ARG A 163 9.84 -22.30 26.63
N SER A 164 9.37 -23.15 27.50
CA SER A 164 9.89 -23.38 28.85
C SER A 164 9.40 -24.72 29.35
N GLU A 165 9.84 -25.15 30.52
CA GLU A 165 9.41 -26.38 31.20
C GLU A 165 7.90 -26.41 31.51
N GLN A 166 7.22 -25.25 31.39
CA GLN A 166 5.77 -25.14 31.62
C GLN A 166 4.97 -25.29 30.32
N HIS A 167 5.64 -25.31 29.15
CA HIS A 167 4.99 -25.44 27.85
C HIS A 167 4.97 -26.92 27.41
N PHE A 168 3.98 -27.25 26.58
CA PHE A 168 3.88 -28.58 25.97
C PHE A 168 5.02 -28.86 25.01
N ASP A 169 5.41 -30.12 24.89
CA ASP A 169 6.24 -30.57 23.78
C ASP A 169 5.46 -30.42 22.48
N VAL A 170 6.16 -30.02 21.42
CA VAL A 170 5.58 -29.78 20.10
C VAL A 170 5.93 -30.91 19.17
N MET A 171 4.92 -31.49 18.52
CA MET A 171 5.07 -32.49 17.46
C MET A 171 4.63 -31.89 16.13
N VAL A 172 5.49 -31.93 15.11
CA VAL A 172 5.17 -31.43 13.77
C VAL A 172 5.24 -32.56 12.79
N SER A 173 4.11 -32.84 12.12
CA SER A 173 3.98 -33.86 11.06
C SER A 173 3.82 -33.19 9.71
N CYS A 174 4.65 -33.57 8.73
CA CYS A 174 4.58 -33.10 7.36
C CYS A 174 3.83 -34.13 6.51
N MET A 175 2.72 -33.73 5.89
CA MET A 175 1.84 -34.62 5.14
C MET A 175 1.96 -34.35 3.64
N GLY A 176 2.11 -35.40 2.84
CA GLY A 176 2.28 -35.34 1.38
C GLY A 176 0.97 -35.43 0.57
N GLY A 177 -0.16 -35.47 1.23
CA GLY A 177 -1.47 -35.73 0.63
C GLY A 177 -2.01 -37.09 1.00
N LYS A 178 -2.85 -37.69 0.13
CA LYS A 178 -3.53 -38.98 0.40
C LYS A 178 -3.13 -40.03 -0.63
N LYS A 179 -3.07 -41.28 -0.21
CA LYS A 179 -2.97 -42.46 -1.09
C LYS A 179 -4.31 -42.70 -1.84
N ALA A 180 -4.33 -43.63 -2.76
CA ALA A 180 -5.52 -43.98 -3.51
C ALA A 180 -6.68 -44.46 -2.60
N ASP A 181 -6.36 -45.07 -1.45
CA ASP A 181 -7.32 -45.55 -0.44
C ASP A 181 -7.80 -44.41 0.51
N GLY A 182 -7.38 -43.17 0.27
CA GLY A 182 -7.71 -42.01 1.13
C GLY A 182 -6.79 -41.84 2.33
N THR A 183 -5.89 -42.76 2.60
CA THR A 183 -4.97 -42.70 3.76
C THR A 183 -3.98 -41.51 3.61
N PRO A 184 -3.81 -40.66 4.63
CA PRO A 184 -2.81 -39.57 4.58
C PRO A 184 -1.37 -40.13 4.46
N ILE A 185 -0.55 -39.47 3.64
CA ILE A 185 0.87 -39.82 3.47
C ILE A 185 1.71 -39.00 4.45
N LEU A 186 2.25 -39.64 5.48
CA LEU A 186 3.22 -39.04 6.37
C LEU A 186 4.60 -39.01 5.71
N LEU A 187 5.16 -37.83 5.49
CA LEU A 187 6.51 -37.64 4.92
C LEU A 187 7.57 -37.55 6.00
N SER A 188 7.28 -36.86 7.09
CA SER A 188 8.16 -36.78 8.27
C SER A 188 7.38 -36.39 9.51
N LYS A 189 7.92 -36.75 10.66
CA LYS A 189 7.46 -36.32 11.98
C LYS A 189 8.65 -35.88 12.81
N LYS A 190 8.56 -34.70 13.45
CA LYS A 190 9.58 -34.18 14.36
C LYS A 190 8.96 -33.84 15.70
N GLU A 191 9.68 -34.12 16.77
CA GLU A 191 9.31 -33.78 18.14
C GLU A 191 10.31 -32.73 18.67
N PHE A 192 9.78 -31.73 19.35
CA PHE A 192 10.53 -30.64 19.96
C PHE A 192 10.17 -30.58 21.44
N PRO A 193 10.91 -31.30 22.31
CA PRO A 193 10.67 -31.27 23.75
C PRO A 193 10.85 -29.86 24.29
N ALA A 194 9.95 -29.42 25.14
CA ALA A 194 9.99 -28.09 25.76
C ALA A 194 11.15 -27.97 26.77
N SER A 195 11.54 -29.08 27.40
CA SER A 195 12.57 -29.18 28.45
C SER A 195 14.01 -29.13 27.93
N ILE A 196 14.23 -29.45 26.63
CA ILE A 196 15.57 -29.49 26.08
C ILE A 196 16.05 -28.10 25.71
N SER A 197 17.04 -27.63 26.46
CA SER A 197 18.17 -26.75 26.11
C SER A 197 17.99 -25.61 25.08
N TYR A 198 16.77 -25.34 24.66
CA TYR A 198 16.48 -24.16 23.83
C TYR A 198 16.21 -22.93 24.70
N LYS A 199 16.83 -22.85 25.86
CA LYS A 199 16.67 -21.77 26.85
C LYS A 199 16.81 -20.36 26.29
N ASN A 200 17.27 -20.24 25.02
CA ASN A 200 17.51 -18.96 24.37
C ASN A 200 16.88 -18.82 22.97
N SER A 201 16.06 -19.77 22.51
CA SER A 201 15.43 -19.65 21.19
C SER A 201 13.93 -19.93 21.25
N PRO A 202 13.07 -18.88 21.32
CA PRO A 202 11.62 -18.99 21.16
C PRO A 202 11.23 -19.31 19.69
N TYR A 203 12.06 -20.10 19.01
CA TYR A 203 11.99 -20.31 17.57
C TYR A 203 12.28 -21.78 17.25
N LEU A 204 11.36 -22.44 16.56
CA LEU A 204 11.54 -23.78 16.04
C LEU A 204 11.77 -23.71 14.54
N GLU A 205 12.77 -24.41 14.04
CA GLU A 205 13.06 -24.43 12.61
C GLU A 205 13.48 -25.82 12.16
N PHE A 206 13.05 -26.22 10.96
CA PHE A 206 13.54 -27.41 10.28
C PHE A 206 13.27 -27.36 8.76
N ALA A 207 14.00 -28.21 8.01
CA ALA A 207 13.78 -28.39 6.58
C ALA A 207 12.51 -29.21 6.34
N LEU A 208 11.66 -28.74 5.45
CA LEU A 208 10.45 -29.46 5.00
C LEU A 208 10.81 -30.48 3.93
N PRO A 209 10.29 -31.72 4.04
CA PRO A 209 10.39 -32.70 2.96
C PRO A 209 9.73 -32.19 1.67
N LEU A 210 10.34 -32.51 0.54
CA LEU A 210 9.75 -32.21 -0.77
C LEU A 210 8.38 -32.88 -0.90
N GLY A 211 7.39 -32.16 -1.38
CA GLY A 211 6.02 -32.67 -1.56
C GLY A 211 5.14 -32.52 -0.33
N THR A 212 5.59 -31.82 0.73
CA THR A 212 4.72 -31.45 1.86
C THR A 212 3.59 -30.57 1.37
N LYS A 213 2.35 -30.98 1.67
CA LYS A 213 1.11 -30.24 1.36
C LYS A 213 0.45 -29.66 2.59
N GLU A 214 0.54 -30.36 3.71
CA GLU A 214 0.01 -29.94 5.00
C GLU A 214 1.04 -30.11 6.10
N ILE A 215 0.99 -29.23 7.07
CA ILE A 215 1.80 -29.28 8.30
C ILE A 215 0.82 -29.37 9.46
N VAL A 216 0.91 -30.48 10.22
CA VAL A 216 0.06 -30.73 11.38
C VAL A 216 0.91 -30.54 12.64
N ILE A 217 0.51 -29.59 13.48
CA ILE A 217 1.15 -29.24 14.76
C ILE A 217 0.26 -29.80 15.85
N GLN A 218 0.84 -30.64 16.69
CA GLN A 218 0.19 -31.29 17.84
C GLN A 218 1.04 -31.11 19.09
N PHE A 219 0.47 -31.35 20.23
CA PHE A 219 1.12 -31.15 21.52
C PHE A 219 1.15 -32.44 22.32
N LYS A 220 2.11 -32.54 23.24
CA LYS A 220 2.24 -33.66 24.17
C LYS A 220 2.56 -33.09 25.55
N GLN A 221 1.79 -33.46 26.54
CA GLN A 221 2.10 -33.23 27.92
C GLN A 221 2.88 -34.41 28.46
N VAL A 222 4.17 -34.23 28.74
CA VAL A 222 5.06 -35.31 29.23
C VAL A 222 5.15 -35.29 30.77
N ILE A 223 5.11 -34.08 31.34
CA ILE A 223 5.15 -33.88 32.80
C ILE A 223 4.01 -32.96 33.25
N SER A 224 3.61 -33.10 34.51
CA SER A 224 2.46 -32.39 35.06
C SER A 224 2.65 -30.87 35.17
N THR A 225 3.87 -30.36 35.09
CA THR A 225 4.17 -28.92 35.09
C THR A 225 3.91 -28.26 33.75
N GLN A 226 3.86 -29.02 32.65
CA GLN A 226 3.51 -28.51 31.33
C GLN A 226 2.01 -28.18 31.31
N LYS A 227 1.65 -26.92 31.03
CA LYS A 227 0.26 -26.42 31.15
C LYS A 227 -0.28 -25.82 29.89
N SER A 228 0.58 -25.38 28.96
CA SER A 228 0.10 -24.63 27.81
C SER A 228 1.07 -24.67 26.64
N PHE A 229 0.60 -24.16 25.50
CA PHE A 229 1.41 -23.79 24.34
C PHE A 229 0.99 -22.38 23.90
N VAL A 230 1.97 -21.52 23.51
CA VAL A 230 1.72 -20.15 23.01
C VAL A 230 2.42 -19.97 21.68
N LEU A 231 1.64 -19.57 20.67
CA LEU A 231 2.08 -19.30 19.29
C LEU A 231 2.11 -17.79 19.03
N HIS A 232 3.17 -17.32 18.34
CA HIS A 232 3.30 -15.94 17.87
C HIS A 232 3.40 -15.83 16.35
N GLY A 233 3.62 -16.91 15.63
CA GLY A 233 3.64 -16.92 14.16
C GLY A 233 4.31 -18.14 13.57
N ILE A 234 4.06 -18.35 12.27
CA ILE A 234 4.65 -19.42 11.47
C ILE A 234 5.26 -18.80 10.22
N ALA A 235 6.46 -19.22 9.85
CA ALA A 235 7.07 -18.84 8.58
C ALA A 235 7.29 -20.06 7.70
N LEU A 236 6.93 -19.93 6.42
CA LEU A 236 7.16 -20.89 5.37
C LEU A 236 8.05 -20.23 4.31
N THR A 237 9.31 -20.59 4.25
CA THR A 237 10.33 -19.89 3.47
C THR A 237 11.01 -20.80 2.45
N ASN A 238 11.72 -20.16 1.52
CA ASN A 238 12.59 -20.82 0.56
C ASN A 238 14.05 -20.60 0.99
N SER A 239 14.76 -21.68 1.27
CA SER A 239 16.16 -21.60 1.71
C SER A 239 17.16 -21.30 0.58
N LYS A 240 16.72 -21.23 -0.67
CA LYS A 240 17.57 -21.06 -1.86
C LYS A 240 17.61 -19.64 -2.40
N GLN A 241 16.74 -18.77 -1.91
CA GLN A 241 16.62 -17.38 -2.36
C GLN A 241 16.14 -16.45 -1.25
N GLY A 242 16.03 -15.15 -1.54
CA GLY A 242 15.48 -14.17 -0.61
C GLY A 242 14.01 -14.40 -0.30
N ASN A 243 13.56 -13.89 0.84
CA ASN A 243 12.21 -14.06 1.34
C ASN A 243 11.55 -12.73 1.68
N LEU A 244 10.23 -12.65 1.48
CA LEU A 244 9.37 -11.56 1.94
C LEU A 244 8.55 -12.03 3.14
N HIS A 245 8.68 -11.32 4.26
CA HIS A 245 7.79 -11.45 5.42
C HIS A 245 6.82 -10.28 5.38
N SER A 246 5.54 -10.53 5.06
CA SER A 246 4.52 -9.50 4.94
C SER A 246 3.55 -9.62 6.10
N ILE A 247 3.65 -8.69 7.05
CA ILE A 247 2.92 -8.71 8.33
C ILE A 247 1.87 -7.61 8.33
N GLY A 248 0.61 -8.02 8.20
CA GLY A 248 -0.54 -7.12 8.30
C GLY A 248 -1.22 -7.24 9.66
N MET A 249 -1.50 -6.12 10.31
CA MET A 249 -2.14 -6.05 11.62
C MET A 249 -3.43 -5.25 11.53
N ARG A 250 -4.58 -5.92 11.67
CA ARG A 250 -5.88 -5.29 11.48
C ARG A 250 -6.14 -4.16 12.46
N GLY A 251 -6.48 -2.98 11.92
CA GLY A 251 -6.81 -1.79 12.71
C GLY A 251 -5.62 -1.19 13.47
N CYS A 252 -4.40 -1.63 13.16
CA CYS A 252 -3.18 -1.25 13.85
C CYS A 252 -2.57 -0.01 13.21
N GLY A 253 -2.10 0.90 14.07
CA GLY A 253 -1.23 2.00 13.69
C GLY A 253 0.10 1.92 14.45
N TYR A 254 0.90 2.98 14.34
CA TYR A 254 2.20 3.06 15.00
C TYR A 254 2.13 2.93 16.52
N VAL A 255 1.06 3.44 17.16
CA VAL A 255 0.88 3.35 18.62
C VAL A 255 0.76 1.90 19.08
N GLN A 256 -0.04 1.09 18.38
CA GLN A 256 -0.24 -0.32 18.69
C GLN A 256 1.04 -1.12 18.41
N PHE A 257 1.69 -0.87 17.28
CA PHE A 257 2.97 -1.50 16.94
C PHE A 257 4.03 -1.30 18.03
N ASN A 258 4.14 -0.09 18.59
CA ASN A 258 5.10 0.24 19.64
C ASN A 258 4.83 -0.45 20.99
N ARG A 259 3.64 -1.04 21.20
CA ARG A 259 3.24 -1.75 22.41
C ARG A 259 3.50 -3.25 22.37
N LEU A 260 3.94 -3.80 21.23
CA LEU A 260 4.21 -5.22 21.08
C LEU A 260 5.41 -5.63 21.97
N GLU A 261 5.14 -6.39 23.03
CA GLU A 261 6.13 -6.69 24.07
C GLU A 261 7.30 -7.53 23.56
N LEU A 262 7.03 -8.51 22.69
CA LEU A 262 8.06 -9.41 22.14
C LEU A 262 8.67 -8.91 20.83
N LEU A 263 8.32 -7.69 20.39
CA LEU A 263 8.72 -7.14 19.09
C LEU A 263 10.25 -7.17 18.89
N LYS A 264 11.01 -6.58 19.81
CA LYS A 264 12.47 -6.50 19.68
C LYS A 264 13.12 -7.89 19.61
N GLN A 265 12.71 -8.79 20.50
CA GLN A 265 13.24 -10.15 20.56
C GLN A 265 13.01 -10.89 19.24
N GLN A 266 11.80 -10.82 18.70
CA GLN A 266 11.44 -11.52 17.46
C GLN A 266 11.99 -10.85 16.21
N LEU A 267 12.19 -9.53 16.21
CA LEU A 267 12.92 -8.81 15.17
C LEU A 267 14.37 -9.29 15.06
N ILE A 268 15.06 -9.41 16.19
CA ILE A 268 16.44 -9.91 16.24
C ILE A 268 16.53 -11.33 15.64
N GLN A 269 15.54 -12.17 15.92
CA GLN A 269 15.48 -13.54 15.39
C GLN A 269 15.22 -13.59 13.89
N LEU A 270 14.28 -12.77 13.41
CA LEU A 270 13.93 -12.68 12.00
C LEU A 270 15.07 -12.04 11.18
N SER A 271 15.75 -11.07 11.78
CA SER A 271 16.93 -10.36 11.25
C SER A 271 16.81 -9.95 9.76
N PRO A 272 15.75 -9.21 9.36
CA PRO A 272 15.56 -8.81 7.98
C PRO A 272 16.61 -7.79 7.53
N ASN A 273 17.01 -7.85 6.25
CA ASN A 273 17.96 -6.90 5.66
C ASN A 273 17.31 -5.52 5.43
N VAL A 274 16.04 -5.52 5.02
CA VAL A 274 15.28 -4.30 4.75
C VAL A 274 13.91 -4.40 5.41
N ILE A 275 13.49 -3.30 6.03
CA ILE A 275 12.18 -3.17 6.68
C ILE A 275 11.41 -2.06 5.97
N LEU A 276 10.25 -2.41 5.40
CA LEU A 276 9.24 -1.45 4.95
C LEU A 276 8.24 -1.26 6.10
N LEU A 277 8.23 -0.08 6.69
CA LEU A 277 7.33 0.29 7.78
C LEU A 277 6.13 1.03 7.17
N ASP A 278 5.03 0.32 6.92
CA ASP A 278 3.87 0.77 6.12
C ASP A 278 2.60 0.87 6.97
N PHE A 279 2.63 1.76 7.95
CA PHE A 279 1.49 2.19 8.75
C PHE A 279 1.06 3.60 8.33
N GLY A 280 0.05 4.13 9.00
CA GLY A 280 -0.35 5.53 8.88
C GLY A 280 -1.73 5.74 8.27
N MET A 281 -2.31 4.76 7.58
CA MET A 281 -3.70 4.86 7.11
C MET A 281 -4.66 4.96 8.30
N HIS A 282 -4.57 4.05 9.26
CA HIS A 282 -5.42 4.07 10.46
C HIS A 282 -5.11 5.24 11.38
N ASP A 283 -3.84 5.63 11.50
CA ASP A 283 -3.43 6.78 12.30
C ASP A 283 -4.04 8.08 11.76
N ASN A 284 -4.05 8.25 10.44
CA ASN A 284 -4.55 9.46 9.77
C ASN A 284 -6.04 9.44 9.45
N TYR A 285 -6.66 8.27 9.35
CA TYR A 285 -8.06 8.13 8.95
C TYR A 285 -9.04 8.82 9.91
N ARG A 286 -8.64 9.03 11.17
CA ARG A 286 -9.45 9.78 12.14
C ARG A 286 -9.51 11.27 11.85
N GLY A 287 -8.46 11.85 11.20
CA GLY A 287 -8.36 13.26 10.81
C GLY A 287 -8.30 14.21 12.00
N ASN A 288 -7.52 15.29 11.91
CA ASN A 288 -7.39 16.36 12.91
C ASN A 288 -6.50 16.10 14.14
N GLU A 289 -5.60 15.12 14.11
CA GLU A 289 -4.60 15.03 15.16
C GLU A 289 -3.50 16.11 14.95
N GLU A 290 -2.95 16.60 16.05
CA GLU A 290 -1.78 17.48 15.99
C GLU A 290 -0.58 16.70 15.43
N GLU A 291 0.28 17.40 14.71
CA GLU A 291 1.45 16.81 14.04
C GLU A 291 2.36 16.05 15.00
N THR A 292 2.57 16.58 16.19
CA THR A 292 3.40 15.98 17.24
C THR A 292 2.83 14.65 17.71
N VAL A 293 1.52 14.55 17.89
CA VAL A 293 0.82 13.33 18.32
C VAL A 293 0.98 12.21 17.29
N PHE A 294 1.00 12.57 16.01
CA PHE A 294 1.18 11.62 14.92
C PHE A 294 2.65 11.20 14.73
N LEU A 295 3.59 12.14 14.82
CA LEU A 295 5.02 11.88 14.53
C LEU A 295 5.74 11.12 15.63
N GLU A 296 5.42 11.34 16.90
CA GLU A 296 6.13 10.68 18.01
C GLU A 296 6.01 9.14 17.97
N PRO A 297 4.85 8.52 17.68
CA PRO A 297 4.78 7.07 17.49
C PRO A 297 5.63 6.56 16.34
N ILE A 298 5.73 7.29 15.20
CA ILE A 298 6.59 6.92 14.06
C ILE A 298 8.05 6.95 14.49
N LYS A 299 8.46 8.04 15.14
CA LYS A 299 9.83 8.22 15.68
C LYS A 299 10.19 7.08 16.63
N ARG A 300 9.27 6.74 17.55
CA ARG A 300 9.48 5.63 18.49
C ARG A 300 9.64 4.30 17.76
N SER A 301 8.84 4.03 16.74
CA SER A 301 8.98 2.82 15.91
C SER A 301 10.36 2.74 15.24
N ILE A 302 10.82 3.84 14.65
CA ILE A 302 12.16 3.92 14.04
C ILE A 302 13.25 3.64 15.07
N GLN A 303 13.13 4.17 16.28
CA GLN A 303 14.09 3.94 17.37
C GLN A 303 14.12 2.47 17.79
N ILE A 304 12.95 1.84 17.99
CA ILE A 304 12.84 0.40 18.31
C ILE A 304 13.55 -0.45 17.25
N LEU A 305 13.32 -0.14 15.98
CA LEU A 305 13.94 -0.89 14.87
C LEU A 305 15.45 -0.69 14.80
N LYS A 306 15.95 0.54 15.00
CA LYS A 306 17.40 0.84 15.04
C LYS A 306 18.10 0.13 16.21
N GLU A 307 17.46 0.11 17.37
CA GLU A 307 17.97 -0.57 18.56
C GLU A 307 18.03 -2.10 18.38
N ALA A 308 16.99 -2.69 17.79
CA ALA A 308 16.91 -4.13 17.57
C ALA A 308 17.79 -4.60 16.39
N LEU A 309 17.89 -3.80 15.33
CA LEU A 309 18.44 -4.18 14.03
C LEU A 309 19.31 -3.06 13.43
N PRO A 310 20.46 -2.74 14.01
CA PRO A 310 21.29 -1.60 13.61
C PRO A 310 21.82 -1.71 12.16
N SER A 311 21.91 -2.93 11.61
CA SER A 311 22.38 -3.17 10.24
C SER A 311 21.30 -3.13 9.18
N SER A 312 20.01 -3.25 9.57
CA SER A 312 18.89 -3.28 8.65
C SER A 312 18.59 -1.90 8.07
N LYS A 313 18.09 -1.87 6.84
CA LYS A 313 17.66 -0.62 6.19
C LYS A 313 16.19 -0.39 6.48
N ILE A 314 15.87 0.71 7.14
CA ILE A 314 14.50 1.09 7.48
C ILE A 314 13.99 2.04 6.40
N VAL A 315 12.86 1.69 5.80
CA VAL A 315 12.12 2.49 4.83
C VAL A 315 10.75 2.79 5.42
N VAL A 316 10.50 4.06 5.71
CA VAL A 316 9.18 4.52 6.15
C VAL A 316 8.33 4.81 4.92
N VAL A 317 7.17 4.19 4.82
CA VAL A 317 6.20 4.44 3.74
C VAL A 317 5.30 5.59 4.13
N VAL A 318 5.22 6.61 3.27
CA VAL A 318 4.28 7.72 3.45
C VAL A 318 2.92 7.28 2.92
N PRO A 319 1.86 7.21 3.75
CA PRO A 319 0.58 6.66 3.34
C PRO A 319 -0.13 7.54 2.30
N GLN A 320 -0.84 6.92 1.35
CA GLN A 320 -1.71 7.65 0.41
C GLN A 320 -2.93 8.22 1.14
N ASP A 321 -3.65 9.14 0.48
CA ASP A 321 -4.92 9.63 1.00
C ASP A 321 -6.03 8.56 0.90
N GLY A 322 -7.10 8.78 1.68
CA GLY A 322 -8.26 7.91 1.73
C GLY A 322 -9.57 8.70 1.62
N ILE A 323 -10.68 8.00 1.53
CA ILE A 323 -12.02 8.59 1.47
C ILE A 323 -12.78 8.24 2.75
N ARG A 324 -13.35 9.26 3.39
CA ARG A 324 -14.22 9.09 4.55
C ARG A 324 -15.51 9.87 4.36
N GLY A 325 -16.65 9.17 4.46
CA GLY A 325 -17.95 9.79 4.24
C GLY A 325 -18.10 10.44 2.86
N GLY A 326 -17.51 9.86 1.82
CA GLY A 326 -17.56 10.36 0.44
C GLY A 326 -16.63 11.55 0.16
N ARG A 327 -15.74 11.92 1.10
CA ARG A 327 -14.79 13.03 0.94
C ARG A 327 -13.37 12.55 1.13
N THR A 328 -12.46 13.01 0.29
CA THR A 328 -11.02 12.78 0.44
C THR A 328 -10.51 13.49 1.69
N LEU A 329 -9.64 12.83 2.43
CA LEU A 329 -9.03 13.35 3.65
C LEU A 329 -7.87 14.28 3.27
N SER A 330 -8.01 15.58 3.51
CA SER A 330 -6.98 16.60 3.18
C SER A 330 -5.78 16.59 4.12
N THR A 331 -5.84 15.85 5.22
CA THR A 331 -4.77 15.81 6.25
C THR A 331 -3.50 15.12 5.76
N PHE A 332 -3.59 14.22 4.80
CA PHE A 332 -2.45 13.44 4.32
C PHE A 332 -1.35 14.29 3.66
N GLU A 333 -1.68 15.40 3.00
CA GLU A 333 -0.68 16.32 2.43
C GLU A 333 0.21 16.96 3.52
N LYS A 334 -0.37 17.26 4.69
CA LYS A 334 0.38 17.77 5.84
C LYS A 334 1.31 16.68 6.39
N TYR A 335 0.81 15.47 6.53
CA TYR A 335 1.56 14.34 7.05
C TYR A 335 2.67 13.88 6.11
N GLU A 336 2.50 13.93 4.78
CA GLU A 336 3.59 13.68 3.82
C GLU A 336 4.82 14.50 4.17
N LYS A 337 4.67 15.82 4.25
CA LYS A 337 5.76 16.76 4.54
C LYS A 337 6.41 16.49 5.90
N ALA A 338 5.59 16.24 6.91
CA ALA A 338 6.03 15.99 8.27
C ALA A 338 6.78 14.65 8.41
N ILE A 339 6.29 13.58 7.80
CA ILE A 339 6.96 12.27 7.79
C ILE A 339 8.31 12.35 7.06
N ILE A 340 8.36 13.02 5.91
CA ILE A 340 9.62 13.20 5.15
C ILE A 340 10.65 13.99 5.97
N ALA A 341 10.22 15.05 6.67
CA ALA A 341 11.08 15.82 7.57
C ALA A 341 11.59 14.95 8.75
N LEU A 342 10.73 14.12 9.34
CA LEU A 342 11.12 13.18 10.38
C LEU A 342 12.15 12.17 9.86
N CYS A 343 11.93 11.57 8.68
CA CYS A 343 12.87 10.63 8.08
C CYS A 343 14.25 11.24 7.83
N LYS A 344 14.30 12.54 7.47
CA LYS A 344 15.54 13.30 7.36
C LYS A 344 16.24 13.42 8.71
N THR A 345 15.52 13.83 9.75
CA THR A 345 16.05 13.98 11.12
C THR A 345 16.53 12.64 11.68
N GLU A 346 15.73 11.61 11.52
CA GLU A 346 16.04 10.26 11.97
C GLU A 346 17.04 9.52 11.08
N LYS A 347 17.49 10.09 9.97
CA LYS A 347 18.44 9.48 9.02
C LYS A 347 18.00 8.09 8.57
N VAL A 348 16.76 7.98 8.13
CA VAL A 348 16.17 6.77 7.53
C VAL A 348 15.71 7.04 6.10
N ILE A 349 15.46 5.97 5.37
CA ILE A 349 14.95 6.01 4.00
C ILE A 349 13.44 6.17 4.07
N TYR A 350 12.82 6.79 3.05
CA TYR A 350 11.39 6.85 2.92
C TYR A 350 10.94 6.47 1.51
N TYR A 351 9.71 6.02 1.40
CA TYR A 351 9.02 5.80 0.15
C TYR A 351 7.77 6.67 0.12
N ASP A 352 7.79 7.68 -0.74
CA ASP A 352 6.71 8.65 -0.86
C ASP A 352 5.56 8.04 -1.68
N TRP A 353 4.86 7.08 -1.05
CA TRP A 353 3.70 6.44 -1.68
C TRP A 353 2.53 7.42 -1.87
N TYR A 354 2.40 8.44 -1.00
CA TYR A 354 1.42 9.49 -1.20
C TYR A 354 1.56 10.13 -2.59
N ARG A 355 2.76 10.54 -2.95
CA ARG A 355 3.06 11.17 -4.23
C ARG A 355 2.91 10.18 -5.38
N VAL A 356 3.47 8.98 -5.27
CA VAL A 356 3.39 7.94 -6.31
C VAL A 356 1.94 7.58 -6.62
N ALA A 357 1.08 7.49 -5.60
CA ALA A 357 -0.35 7.21 -5.74
C ALA A 357 -1.15 8.35 -6.42
N GLY A 358 -0.53 9.52 -6.65
CA GLY A 358 -1.14 10.68 -7.31
C GLY A 358 -1.33 11.90 -6.40
N GLY A 359 -0.86 11.86 -5.15
CA GLY A 359 -0.88 12.99 -4.21
C GLY A 359 -2.30 13.36 -3.77
N LYS A 360 -2.53 14.66 -3.61
CA LYS A 360 -3.79 15.21 -3.13
C LYS A 360 -4.96 14.83 -4.03
N TYR A 361 -6.02 14.30 -3.45
CA TYR A 361 -7.22 13.78 -4.11
C TYR A 361 -7.00 12.48 -4.91
N ALA A 362 -5.85 11.83 -4.76
CA ALA A 362 -5.57 10.56 -5.44
C ALA A 362 -6.62 9.50 -5.11
N ALA A 363 -7.09 9.43 -3.86
CA ALA A 363 -8.12 8.47 -3.43
C ALA A 363 -9.38 8.52 -4.31
N GLN A 364 -9.77 9.70 -4.81
CA GLN A 364 -10.91 9.82 -5.71
C GLN A 364 -10.63 9.15 -7.05
N TYR A 365 -9.43 9.34 -7.63
CA TYR A 365 -9.05 8.64 -8.86
C TYR A 365 -8.97 7.14 -8.67
N TRP A 366 -8.42 6.68 -7.54
CA TRP A 366 -8.40 5.26 -7.20
C TRP A 366 -9.80 4.66 -7.10
N ALA A 367 -10.75 5.39 -6.52
CA ALA A 367 -12.16 4.97 -6.45
C ALA A 367 -12.83 4.95 -7.83
N ASP A 368 -12.60 5.97 -8.65
CA ASP A 368 -13.19 6.09 -9.99
C ASP A 368 -12.68 5.01 -10.96
N PHE A 369 -11.43 4.58 -10.79
CA PHE A 369 -10.85 3.44 -11.51
C PHE A 369 -11.20 2.08 -10.88
N GLN A 370 -12.07 2.06 -9.86
CA GLN A 370 -12.48 0.85 -9.13
C GLN A 370 -11.30 0.12 -8.47
N LEU A 371 -10.28 0.87 -8.03
CA LEU A 371 -9.11 0.35 -7.33
C LEU A 371 -9.33 0.32 -5.81
N PHE A 372 -10.24 1.18 -5.28
CA PHE A 372 -10.70 1.17 -3.90
C PHE A 372 -12.00 0.39 -3.72
N MET A 373 -12.16 -0.23 -2.55
CA MET A 373 -13.45 -0.68 -2.07
C MET A 373 -14.35 0.51 -1.72
N VAL A 374 -15.63 0.25 -1.47
CA VAL A 374 -16.64 1.28 -1.16
C VAL A 374 -16.30 2.06 0.13
N ASP A 375 -15.53 1.47 1.03
CA ASP A 375 -15.11 2.11 2.28
C ASP A 375 -14.06 3.23 2.07
N GLY A 376 -13.44 3.28 0.89
CA GLY A 376 -12.44 4.29 0.55
C GLY A 376 -11.11 4.15 1.31
N LEU A 377 -10.87 3.00 1.92
CA LEU A 377 -9.68 2.64 2.67
C LEU A 377 -9.00 1.41 2.09
N HIS A 378 -9.75 0.32 1.93
CA HIS A 378 -9.24 -0.93 1.38
C HIS A 378 -9.22 -0.90 -0.14
N LEU A 379 -8.22 -1.57 -0.72
CA LEU A 379 -8.08 -1.70 -2.15
C LEU A 379 -8.86 -2.93 -2.66
N GLN A 380 -9.34 -2.85 -3.89
CA GLN A 380 -9.80 -4.02 -4.64
C GLN A 380 -8.59 -4.81 -5.17
N GLU A 381 -8.81 -6.02 -5.68
CA GLU A 381 -7.75 -6.88 -6.23
C GLU A 381 -6.88 -6.17 -7.28
N ALA A 382 -7.49 -5.39 -8.18
CA ALA A 382 -6.77 -4.58 -9.17
C ALA A 382 -5.90 -3.50 -8.51
N GLY A 383 -6.39 -2.85 -7.46
CA GLY A 383 -5.65 -1.85 -6.68
C GLY A 383 -4.47 -2.46 -5.92
N ASN A 384 -4.69 -3.64 -5.31
CA ASN A 384 -3.64 -4.39 -4.62
C ASN A 384 -2.53 -4.82 -5.58
N SER A 385 -2.91 -5.33 -6.76
CA SER A 385 -1.98 -5.71 -7.80
C SER A 385 -1.16 -4.52 -8.29
N LEU A 386 -1.81 -3.39 -8.56
CA LEU A 386 -1.16 -2.15 -9.01
C LEU A 386 -0.19 -1.61 -7.95
N LYS A 387 -0.63 -1.47 -6.68
CA LYS A 387 0.21 -1.00 -5.57
C LYS A 387 1.42 -1.91 -5.37
N GLY A 388 1.21 -3.22 -5.35
CA GLY A 388 2.29 -4.20 -5.16
C GLY A 388 3.32 -4.19 -6.30
N GLN A 389 2.87 -4.03 -7.56
CA GLN A 389 3.77 -3.88 -8.72
C GLN A 389 4.59 -2.59 -8.64
N LEU A 390 3.97 -1.47 -8.25
CA LEU A 390 4.67 -0.20 -8.06
C LEU A 390 5.69 -0.30 -6.92
N TYR A 391 5.33 -0.93 -5.81
CA TYR A 391 6.26 -1.19 -4.72
C TYR A 391 7.45 -2.03 -5.18
N ALA A 392 7.23 -3.10 -5.93
CA ALA A 392 8.30 -3.94 -6.48
C ALA A 392 9.21 -3.18 -7.44
N THR A 393 8.63 -2.39 -8.35
CA THR A 393 9.40 -1.60 -9.31
C THR A 393 10.17 -0.44 -8.68
N ALA A 394 9.76 0.04 -7.50
CA ALA A 394 10.49 1.05 -6.74
C ALA A 394 11.93 0.60 -6.39
N TRP A 395 12.14 -0.68 -6.12
CA TRP A 395 13.47 -1.26 -5.85
C TRP A 395 14.40 -1.12 -7.05
N GLU A 396 13.92 -1.51 -8.23
CA GLU A 396 14.69 -1.41 -9.48
C GLU A 396 14.94 0.05 -9.88
N ASN A 397 13.93 0.90 -9.72
CA ASN A 397 14.04 2.31 -10.01
C ASN A 397 15.07 3.00 -9.11
N THR A 398 15.11 2.62 -7.82
CA THR A 398 16.11 3.14 -6.87
C THR A 398 17.52 2.76 -7.29
N ALA A 399 17.77 1.48 -7.57
CA ALA A 399 19.08 1.00 -8.00
C ALA A 399 19.54 1.67 -9.31
N ARG A 400 18.64 1.81 -10.29
CA ARG A 400 18.93 2.46 -11.57
C ARG A 400 19.27 3.94 -11.40
N ARG A 401 18.47 4.68 -10.62
CA ARG A 401 18.74 6.11 -10.37
C ARG A 401 20.05 6.33 -9.65
N TYR A 402 20.36 5.52 -8.66
CA TYR A 402 21.62 5.58 -7.93
C TYR A 402 22.82 5.34 -8.85
N ASN A 403 22.77 4.29 -9.67
CA ASN A 403 23.84 3.96 -10.61
C ASN A 403 24.02 5.00 -11.73
N ASN A 404 22.94 5.67 -12.15
CA ASN A 404 22.94 6.70 -13.20
C ASN A 404 23.24 8.13 -12.69
N GLY A 405 23.81 8.29 -11.49
CA GLY A 405 24.25 9.59 -10.98
C GLY A 405 23.38 10.19 -9.88
N TYR A 406 22.38 9.48 -9.37
CA TYR A 406 21.60 9.91 -8.19
C TYR A 406 22.49 10.25 -6.99
N ARG A 407 23.66 9.61 -6.90
CA ARG A 407 24.74 9.90 -5.97
C ARG A 407 25.15 11.37 -5.97
N GLN A 408 25.27 11.97 -7.17
CA GLN A 408 25.67 13.37 -7.34
C GLN A 408 24.55 14.34 -6.96
N PHE A 409 23.31 13.95 -7.20
CA PHE A 409 22.13 14.77 -6.90
C PHE A 409 21.94 14.98 -5.38
N VAL A 410 21.99 13.88 -4.60
CA VAL A 410 21.80 13.95 -3.14
C VAL A 410 22.98 14.64 -2.44
N ILE A 411 24.20 14.48 -2.94
CA ILE A 411 25.37 15.19 -2.43
C ILE A 411 25.27 16.70 -2.71
N ALA A 412 24.70 17.10 -3.84
CA ALA A 412 24.51 18.51 -4.19
C ALA A 412 23.41 19.19 -3.33
N GLU A 413 22.40 18.44 -2.89
CA GLU A 413 21.38 18.96 -1.96
C GLU A 413 21.92 19.16 -0.54
N ASP A 414 22.84 18.32 -0.09
CA ASP A 414 23.48 18.39 1.23
C ASP A 414 24.53 19.53 1.31
N SER A 415 25.16 19.85 0.20
CA SER A 415 26.02 21.01 0.10
C SER A 415 25.16 22.21 -0.27
N SER A 416 24.89 23.13 0.66
CA SER A 416 24.15 24.39 0.50
C SER A 416 24.70 25.35 -0.60
N LYS A 417 25.35 24.82 -1.62
CA LYS A 417 25.75 25.50 -2.84
C LYS A 417 24.83 25.06 -3.97
N ARG A 418 23.89 25.92 -4.36
CA ARG A 418 23.17 25.86 -5.63
C ARG A 418 24.16 25.73 -6.78
N LEU A 419 24.52 24.53 -7.15
CA LEU A 419 25.09 24.28 -8.47
C LEU A 419 23.92 24.32 -9.45
N ALA A 420 23.86 25.40 -10.24
CA ALA A 420 22.99 25.45 -11.39
C ALA A 420 23.22 24.20 -12.23
N PHE A 421 22.17 23.42 -12.42
CA PHE A 421 22.19 22.24 -13.29
C PHE A 421 22.60 22.69 -14.70
N ARG A 422 23.83 22.45 -15.08
CA ARG A 422 24.18 22.33 -16.50
C ARG A 422 23.74 20.93 -16.90
N THR A 423 22.51 20.84 -17.39
CA THR A 423 22.07 19.71 -18.22
C THR A 423 23.11 19.50 -19.30
N ARG A 424 23.80 18.37 -19.23
CA ARG A 424 24.59 17.88 -20.34
C ARG A 424 23.61 17.31 -21.39
N ASP A 425 22.93 18.23 -22.07
CA ASP A 425 22.20 17.96 -23.30
C ASP A 425 23.21 17.67 -24.40
N THR A 426 23.62 16.43 -24.52
CA THR A 426 24.40 15.97 -25.67
C THR A 426 23.71 14.85 -26.46
N LEU A 427 22.42 14.55 -26.17
CA LEU A 427 21.69 13.52 -26.95
C LEU A 427 20.25 13.90 -27.35
N THR A 428 19.84 15.17 -27.26
CA THR A 428 18.51 15.62 -27.68
C THR A 428 18.54 16.81 -28.62
N LYS A 429 19.50 16.89 -29.51
CA LYS A 429 19.35 17.75 -30.71
C LYS A 429 18.53 16.96 -31.73
N ASN A 430 17.35 17.49 -32.04
CA ASN A 430 16.41 17.10 -33.11
C ASN A 430 15.18 16.27 -32.68
N ILE A 431 14.53 16.61 -31.55
CA ILE A 431 13.15 16.18 -31.30
C ILE A 431 12.25 17.42 -31.36
N VAL A 432 11.45 17.52 -32.41
CA VAL A 432 10.36 18.51 -32.46
C VAL A 432 9.16 17.91 -31.74
N VAL A 433 8.79 18.52 -30.59
CA VAL A 433 7.61 18.14 -29.85
C VAL A 433 6.44 18.95 -30.35
N SER A 434 5.50 18.32 -31.04
CA SER A 434 4.24 18.94 -31.44
C SER A 434 3.13 18.54 -30.48
N GLU A 435 2.36 19.51 -29.99
CA GLU A 435 1.19 19.27 -29.16
C GLU A 435 -0.06 19.10 -30.03
N VAL A 436 -0.73 17.95 -29.90
CA VAL A 436 -1.99 17.68 -30.61
C VAL A 436 -3.12 17.48 -29.58
N TRP A 437 -4.28 18.08 -29.86
CA TRP A 437 -5.44 17.92 -29.03
C TRP A 437 -6.00 16.49 -29.07
N ARG A 438 -6.23 15.92 -27.88
CA ARG A 438 -7.01 14.70 -27.70
C ARG A 438 -8.49 15.05 -27.59
N TYR A 439 -9.35 14.27 -28.26
CA TYR A 439 -10.79 14.52 -28.31
C TYR A 439 -11.57 13.35 -27.73
N HIS A 440 -12.72 13.66 -27.12
CA HIS A 440 -13.75 12.72 -26.68
C HIS A 440 -15.11 13.07 -27.32
N VAL A 441 -15.84 12.05 -27.75
CA VAL A 441 -17.22 12.21 -28.20
C VAL A 441 -18.15 11.82 -27.07
N VAL A 442 -18.95 12.77 -26.60
CA VAL A 442 -19.86 12.59 -25.47
C VAL A 442 -20.86 11.47 -25.77
N ARG A 443 -20.97 10.49 -24.93
CA ARG A 443 -21.95 9.40 -25.01
C ARG A 443 -23.22 9.77 -24.24
N ARG A 444 -24.34 9.09 -24.55
CA ARG A 444 -25.61 9.30 -23.85
C ARG A 444 -25.44 8.99 -22.34
N GLY A 445 -25.79 9.96 -21.49
CA GLY A 445 -25.67 9.84 -20.03
C GLY A 445 -24.30 10.23 -19.44
N GLU A 446 -23.33 10.63 -20.26
CA GLU A 446 -22.08 11.19 -19.75
C GLU A 446 -22.27 12.66 -19.32
N THR A 447 -21.57 13.04 -18.25
CA THR A 447 -21.55 14.42 -17.75
C THR A 447 -20.17 15.04 -17.97
N ALA A 448 -20.10 16.37 -18.04
CA ALA A 448 -18.82 17.09 -18.14
C ALA A 448 -17.86 16.69 -17.01
N TYR A 449 -18.39 16.45 -15.83
CA TYR A 449 -17.62 15.99 -14.68
C TYR A 449 -16.99 14.60 -14.92
N ARG A 450 -17.77 13.60 -15.38
CA ARG A 450 -17.27 12.26 -15.66
C ARG A 450 -16.24 12.23 -16.79
N ILE A 451 -16.43 13.09 -17.81
CA ILE A 451 -15.49 13.21 -18.92
C ILE A 451 -14.20 13.87 -18.45
N ALA A 452 -14.27 14.99 -17.73
CA ALA A 452 -13.10 15.66 -17.19
C ALA A 452 -12.28 14.69 -16.31
N LEU A 453 -12.95 13.94 -15.46
CA LEU A 453 -12.38 12.94 -14.58
C LEU A 453 -11.66 11.83 -15.37
N ARG A 454 -12.31 11.26 -16.40
CA ARG A 454 -11.74 10.20 -17.25
C ARG A 454 -10.42 10.60 -17.91
N TYR A 455 -10.23 11.88 -18.20
CA TYR A 455 -9.07 12.40 -18.89
C TYR A 455 -8.08 13.12 -17.98
N GLY A 456 -8.28 13.07 -16.65
CA GLY A 456 -7.37 13.65 -15.66
C GLY A 456 -7.30 15.18 -15.73
N ILE A 457 -8.40 15.84 -16.14
CA ILE A 457 -8.50 17.29 -16.23
C ILE A 457 -9.61 17.81 -15.32
N THR A 458 -9.52 19.06 -14.91
CA THR A 458 -10.60 19.69 -14.15
C THR A 458 -11.80 20.01 -15.06
N VAL A 459 -12.99 20.05 -14.47
CA VAL A 459 -14.19 20.46 -15.20
C VAL A 459 -14.07 21.91 -15.72
N ALA A 460 -13.31 22.75 -15.00
CA ALA A 460 -12.99 24.11 -15.44
C ALA A 460 -12.12 24.10 -16.72
N GLN A 461 -11.07 23.28 -16.76
CA GLN A 461 -10.24 23.09 -17.95
C GLN A 461 -11.04 22.53 -19.13
N LEU A 462 -11.91 21.54 -18.88
CA LEU A 462 -12.80 21.02 -19.92
C LEU A 462 -13.69 22.13 -20.49
N LYS A 463 -14.26 22.97 -19.65
CA LYS A 463 -15.10 24.10 -20.03
C LYS A 463 -14.31 25.14 -20.81
N GLU A 464 -13.14 25.53 -20.33
CA GLU A 464 -12.26 26.52 -20.96
C GLU A 464 -11.79 26.06 -22.36
N TRP A 465 -11.24 24.85 -22.48
CA TRP A 465 -10.71 24.32 -23.74
C TRP A 465 -11.78 24.15 -24.83
N ASN A 466 -13.04 23.99 -24.41
CA ASN A 466 -14.17 23.79 -25.32
C ASN A 466 -15.13 24.99 -25.40
N HIS A 467 -14.79 26.11 -24.74
CA HIS A 467 -15.60 27.32 -24.70
C HIS A 467 -17.07 27.08 -24.30
N LEU A 468 -17.26 26.14 -23.34
CA LEU A 468 -18.62 25.77 -22.89
C LEU A 468 -19.21 26.88 -22.03
N ARG A 469 -20.43 27.31 -22.36
CA ARG A 469 -21.15 28.31 -21.56
C ARG A 469 -21.66 27.74 -20.21
N SER A 470 -21.98 26.46 -20.17
CA SER A 470 -22.43 25.73 -18.98
C SER A 470 -21.78 24.35 -18.92
N TYR A 471 -22.00 23.61 -17.84
CA TYR A 471 -21.54 22.23 -17.69
C TYR A 471 -22.46 21.20 -18.35
N ASN A 472 -23.57 21.66 -18.97
CA ASN A 472 -24.46 20.78 -19.72
C ASN A 472 -23.84 20.48 -21.08
N ILE A 473 -23.64 19.22 -21.38
CA ILE A 473 -23.07 18.71 -22.62
C ILE A 473 -24.04 17.71 -23.26
N SER A 474 -24.15 17.76 -24.56
CA SER A 474 -25.06 16.86 -25.30
C SER A 474 -24.32 15.66 -25.84
N ALA A 475 -24.98 14.49 -25.88
CA ALA A 475 -24.43 13.31 -26.53
C ALA A 475 -24.11 13.63 -28.01
N GLY A 476 -22.99 13.11 -28.51
CA GLY A 476 -22.45 13.40 -29.83
C GLY A 476 -21.51 14.60 -29.89
N THR A 477 -21.45 15.45 -28.87
CA THR A 477 -20.52 16.60 -28.83
C THR A 477 -19.06 16.09 -28.77
N ARG A 478 -18.19 16.66 -29.62
CA ARG A 478 -16.75 16.38 -29.61
C ARG A 478 -16.02 17.40 -28.75
N LEU A 479 -15.43 16.93 -27.62
CA LEU A 479 -14.76 17.78 -26.64
C LEU A 479 -13.24 17.57 -26.67
N LYS A 480 -12.46 18.64 -26.57
CA LYS A 480 -11.03 18.62 -26.27
C LYS A 480 -10.84 18.17 -24.82
N VAL A 481 -10.10 17.11 -24.60
CA VAL A 481 -9.96 16.47 -23.27
C VAL A 481 -8.51 16.28 -22.82
N GLY A 482 -7.56 16.88 -23.52
CA GLY A 482 -6.14 16.84 -23.19
C GLY A 482 -5.28 17.19 -24.39
N LYS A 483 -3.99 17.39 -24.15
CA LYS A 483 -2.98 17.56 -25.19
C LYS A 483 -2.05 16.35 -25.17
N LEU A 484 -1.70 15.85 -26.34
CA LEU A 484 -0.72 14.79 -26.57
C LEU A 484 0.55 15.42 -27.14
N SER A 485 1.69 15.21 -26.50
CA SER A 485 2.99 15.60 -27.03
C SER A 485 3.50 14.49 -27.95
N ILE A 486 3.58 14.74 -29.23
CA ILE A 486 4.12 13.80 -30.20
C ILE A 486 5.56 14.23 -30.51
N ALA A 487 6.53 13.39 -30.16
CA ALA A 487 7.93 13.57 -30.49
C ALA A 487 8.19 12.94 -31.87
N THR A 488 8.49 13.74 -32.87
CA THR A 488 8.93 13.28 -34.17
C THR A 488 10.43 13.52 -34.34
N LYS A 489 11.14 12.48 -34.78
CA LYS A 489 12.55 12.58 -35.18
C LYS A 489 12.61 13.27 -36.53
N SER A 490 13.21 14.43 -36.61
CA SER A 490 13.49 15.07 -37.91
C SER A 490 14.80 14.51 -38.47
N ASP A 491 14.76 14.02 -39.70
CA ASP A 491 15.97 13.70 -40.46
C ASP A 491 16.77 14.99 -40.74
N PRO A 492 18.11 14.92 -40.77
CA PRO A 492 18.94 16.10 -40.97
C PRO A 492 18.76 16.63 -42.43
N ILE A 493 18.17 17.81 -42.53
CA ILE A 493 18.18 18.56 -43.81
C ILE A 493 19.60 19.02 -44.04
N GLN A 494 20.19 18.60 -45.17
CA GLN A 494 21.46 19.10 -45.68
C GLN A 494 21.35 20.60 -45.93
N THR A 495 22.14 21.37 -45.21
CA THR A 495 22.32 22.80 -45.44
C THR A 495 23.22 22.99 -46.63
N LEU A 496 22.66 23.43 -47.75
CA LEU A 496 23.42 24.05 -48.84
C LEU A 496 23.80 25.45 -48.40
N GLU A 497 25.11 25.68 -48.29
CA GLU A 497 25.70 27.01 -48.12
C GLU A 497 25.38 27.88 -49.33
N MET A 498 24.86 29.08 -49.12
CA MET A 498 25.03 30.20 -50.06
C MET A 498 25.54 31.39 -49.27
N LYS A 499 26.68 31.88 -49.77
CA LYS A 499 27.45 33.04 -49.33
C LYS A 499 26.78 34.37 -49.68
N ASP A 500 27.02 35.29 -48.77
CA ASP A 500 27.28 36.73 -48.94
C ASP A 500 26.39 37.62 -49.81
N SER A 501 25.83 38.65 -49.22
CA SER A 501 26.32 40.03 -49.48
C SER A 501 25.56 41.04 -48.63
N ALA A 502 26.33 42.04 -48.29
CA ALA A 502 26.18 43.16 -47.40
C ALA A 502 25.09 44.18 -47.75
N ASP A 503 24.87 45.01 -46.78
CA ASP A 503 24.66 46.46 -46.79
C ASP A 503 23.26 47.03 -46.47
N ALA A 504 23.35 47.82 -45.40
CA ALA A 504 22.89 49.20 -45.24
C ALA A 504 21.45 49.53 -44.78
N ASP A 505 21.42 50.02 -43.60
CA ASP A 505 20.95 51.39 -43.21
C ASP A 505 19.42 51.64 -43.13
N GLY A 506 19.05 52.33 -42.04
CA GLY A 506 17.89 53.23 -42.03
C GLY A 506 16.91 53.14 -40.88
N SER A 507 17.31 53.70 -39.73
CA SER A 507 16.54 54.56 -38.77
C SER A 507 15.00 54.59 -38.91
N THR A 508 14.31 54.56 -37.83
CA THR A 508 13.54 55.65 -37.19
C THR A 508 12.39 55.13 -36.32
N SER A 509 12.54 55.46 -35.03
CA SER A 509 11.58 55.82 -34.01
C SER A 509 10.09 55.84 -34.35
N LEU A 510 9.28 55.40 -33.40
CA LEU A 510 8.27 56.18 -32.67
C LEU A 510 7.38 55.27 -31.85
N SER A 511 7.47 55.43 -30.52
CA SER A 511 6.38 55.09 -29.58
C SER A 511 5.28 56.15 -29.69
N PRO A 512 4.07 55.83 -29.26
CA PRO A 512 3.56 56.63 -28.14
C PRO A 512 2.92 55.81 -27.00
N GLU A 513 3.23 56.25 -25.81
CA GLU A 513 2.50 56.09 -24.58
C GLU A 513 1.06 56.59 -24.70
N ILE A 514 0.13 55.91 -24.06
CA ILE A 514 -1.10 56.53 -23.53
C ILE A 514 -1.42 55.95 -22.14
N ASN A 515 -1.39 56.85 -21.17
CA ASN A 515 -1.74 56.66 -19.75
C ASN A 515 -3.26 56.58 -19.52
N PRO A 516 -3.67 56.05 -18.34
CA PRO A 516 -5.09 55.81 -17.98
C PRO A 516 -5.77 57.03 -17.35
N PRO A 517 -7.09 57.13 -17.33
CA PRO A 517 -7.80 58.12 -16.51
C PRO A 517 -8.23 57.56 -15.17
N LYS A 518 -8.10 58.45 -14.16
CA LYS A 518 -8.46 58.33 -12.76
C LYS A 518 -9.96 58.43 -12.50
N THR A 519 -10.39 57.65 -11.51
CA THR A 519 -11.32 57.88 -10.38
C THR A 519 -12.42 58.94 -10.50
N GLN A 520 -13.61 58.52 -10.06
CA GLN A 520 -14.34 59.28 -9.05
C GLN A 520 -15.30 58.41 -8.21
N ASP A 521 -15.19 58.58 -6.90
CA ASP A 521 -16.03 58.08 -5.82
C ASP A 521 -17.48 58.56 -5.94
N THR A 522 -18.42 57.70 -5.60
CA THR A 522 -19.59 58.13 -4.81
C THR A 522 -20.14 56.94 -4.02
N ALA A 523 -19.97 57.03 -2.72
CA ALA A 523 -20.61 56.20 -1.73
C ALA A 523 -22.10 56.43 -1.66
N GLN A 524 -22.91 55.38 -1.73
CA GLN A 524 -24.25 55.39 -1.17
C GLN A 524 -24.50 54.10 -0.39
N THR A 525 -24.66 54.32 0.89
CA THR A 525 -25.04 53.35 1.93
C THR A 525 -26.46 52.84 1.66
N VAL A 526 -26.59 51.52 1.42
CA VAL A 526 -27.88 50.86 1.42
C VAL A 526 -27.88 49.76 2.49
N VAL A 527 -28.76 49.97 3.47
CA VAL A 527 -29.08 49.05 4.58
C VAL A 527 -29.70 47.77 4.01
N PRO A 528 -29.23 46.55 4.38
CA PRO A 528 -29.83 45.31 3.88
C PRO A 528 -31.12 44.99 4.64
N LYS A 529 -32.22 44.87 3.89
CA LYS A 529 -33.50 44.28 4.34
C LYS A 529 -33.33 42.78 4.57
N LYS A 530 -33.82 42.33 5.73
CA LYS A 530 -33.94 40.93 6.17
C LYS A 530 -34.69 40.10 5.12
N PRO A 531 -34.16 38.93 4.67
CA PRO A 531 -34.87 38.10 3.70
C PRO A 531 -36.05 37.36 4.34
N THR A 532 -37.15 37.38 3.64
CA THR A 532 -38.36 36.59 3.89
C THR A 532 -38.07 35.11 3.71
N PRO A 533 -38.61 34.21 4.55
CA PRO A 533 -38.32 32.76 4.41
C PRO A 533 -38.94 32.21 3.13
N ALA A 534 -38.13 31.45 2.38
CA ALA A 534 -38.57 30.69 1.21
C ALA A 534 -39.55 29.57 1.60
N PRO A 535 -40.46 29.15 0.70
CA PRO A 535 -41.43 28.10 0.98
C PRO A 535 -40.75 26.76 1.28
N VAL A 536 -41.15 26.16 2.40
CA VAL A 536 -40.68 24.84 2.83
C VAL A 536 -41.11 23.79 1.80
N ALA A 537 -40.15 23.12 1.17
CA ALA A 537 -40.41 22.00 0.28
C ALA A 537 -41.14 20.85 1.04
N PRO A 538 -42.10 20.16 0.42
CA PRO A 538 -42.85 19.10 1.08
C PRO A 538 -41.92 17.97 1.51
N LYS A 539 -42.03 17.54 2.77
CA LYS A 539 -41.28 16.42 3.33
C LYS A 539 -41.50 15.17 2.48
N PRO A 540 -40.43 14.45 2.09
CA PRO A 540 -40.56 13.22 1.30
C PRO A 540 -41.40 12.18 2.08
N ARG A 541 -42.30 11.48 1.37
CA ARG A 541 -43.12 10.43 1.96
C ARG A 541 -42.22 9.26 2.43
N PRO A 542 -42.46 8.67 3.61
CA PRO A 542 -41.69 7.53 4.10
C PRO A 542 -41.86 6.31 3.20
N VAL A 543 -40.75 5.64 2.90
CA VAL A 543 -40.72 4.40 2.11
C VAL A 543 -40.53 3.20 3.06
N TYR A 544 -41.32 2.16 2.85
CA TYR A 544 -41.28 0.94 3.65
C TYR A 544 -40.89 -0.28 2.83
N HIS A 545 -40.15 -1.21 3.45
CA HIS A 545 -39.78 -2.51 2.89
C HIS A 545 -40.27 -3.64 3.80
N LYS A 546 -40.87 -4.70 3.22
CA LYS A 546 -41.24 -5.91 3.94
C LYS A 546 -40.14 -6.94 3.81
N VAL A 547 -39.52 -7.33 4.94
CA VAL A 547 -38.40 -8.26 5.00
C VAL A 547 -38.76 -9.61 4.39
N ARG A 548 -37.98 -10.10 3.44
CA ARG A 548 -38.12 -11.39 2.80
C ARG A 548 -37.14 -12.41 3.40
N SER A 549 -37.40 -13.69 3.15
CA SER A 549 -36.47 -14.77 3.59
C SER A 549 -35.08 -14.57 2.96
N GLY A 550 -34.04 -14.65 3.78
CA GLY A 550 -32.64 -14.47 3.35
C GLY A 550 -32.14 -13.02 3.29
N GLU A 551 -33.02 -12.01 3.50
CA GLU A 551 -32.58 -10.63 3.54
C GLU A 551 -31.98 -10.26 4.91
N THR A 552 -30.96 -9.43 4.89
CA THR A 552 -30.32 -8.85 6.07
C THR A 552 -30.61 -7.37 6.14
N LEU A 553 -30.48 -6.78 7.34
CA LEU A 553 -30.64 -5.33 7.50
C LEU A 553 -29.67 -4.55 6.59
N TYR A 554 -28.50 -5.11 6.34
CA TYR A 554 -27.50 -4.55 5.43
C TYR A 554 -27.96 -4.59 3.96
N SER A 555 -28.46 -5.72 3.47
CA SER A 555 -28.91 -5.85 2.08
C SER A 555 -30.11 -4.92 1.81
N ILE A 556 -31.02 -4.78 2.79
CA ILE A 556 -32.18 -3.89 2.69
C ILE A 556 -31.72 -2.41 2.70
N ALA A 557 -30.88 -2.01 3.64
CA ALA A 557 -30.36 -0.66 3.70
C ALA A 557 -29.67 -0.25 2.40
N LYS A 558 -28.83 -1.14 1.86
CA LYS A 558 -28.12 -0.95 0.59
C LYS A 558 -29.08 -0.80 -0.60
N ALA A 559 -30.14 -1.59 -0.68
CA ALA A 559 -31.12 -1.55 -1.78
C ALA A 559 -31.87 -0.21 -1.85
N TYR A 560 -32.00 0.50 -0.73
CA TYR A 560 -32.71 1.78 -0.65
C TYR A 560 -31.77 3.00 -0.47
N GLY A 561 -30.46 2.82 -0.62
CA GLY A 561 -29.47 3.88 -0.48
C GLY A 561 -29.41 4.48 0.93
N SER A 562 -29.70 3.65 1.95
CA SER A 562 -29.70 4.01 3.37
C SER A 562 -28.60 3.27 4.10
N THR A 563 -28.24 3.71 5.32
CA THR A 563 -27.31 2.98 6.17
C THR A 563 -28.04 2.03 7.12
N VAL A 564 -27.36 0.99 7.62
CA VAL A 564 -27.93 0.08 8.62
C VAL A 564 -28.34 0.85 9.88
N GLU A 565 -27.54 1.83 10.28
CA GLU A 565 -27.78 2.69 11.43
C GLU A 565 -29.03 3.56 11.24
N ASP A 566 -29.23 4.10 10.04
CA ASP A 566 -30.43 4.89 9.73
C ASP A 566 -31.69 4.03 9.74
N VAL A 567 -31.63 2.83 9.13
CA VAL A 567 -32.76 1.90 9.17
C VAL A 567 -33.04 1.46 10.61
N LYS A 568 -32.02 1.19 11.42
CA LYS A 568 -32.20 0.89 12.87
C LYS A 568 -32.85 2.05 13.60
N ARG A 569 -32.35 3.27 13.42
CA ARG A 569 -32.87 4.47 14.06
C ARG A 569 -34.33 4.75 13.66
N MET A 570 -34.66 4.63 12.37
CA MET A 570 -36.02 4.85 11.87
C MET A 570 -37.04 3.81 12.38
N ASN A 571 -36.56 2.64 12.79
CA ASN A 571 -37.40 1.50 13.21
C ASN A 571 -37.24 1.11 14.68
N GLY A 572 -36.48 1.85 15.47
CA GLY A 572 -36.25 1.58 16.88
C GLY A 572 -35.53 0.22 17.15
N LEU A 573 -34.69 -0.24 16.21
CA LEU A 573 -34.01 -1.53 16.32
C LEU A 573 -32.74 -1.40 17.17
N ARG A 574 -32.59 -2.27 18.17
CA ARG A 574 -31.40 -2.34 19.01
C ARG A 574 -30.34 -3.31 18.49
N SER A 575 -30.72 -4.24 17.59
CA SER A 575 -29.82 -5.23 16.98
C SER A 575 -30.02 -5.29 15.46
N ASN A 576 -29.16 -6.04 14.76
CA ASN A 576 -29.27 -6.26 13.32
C ASN A 576 -30.23 -7.42 12.97
N ASN A 577 -30.79 -8.11 13.97
CA ASN A 577 -31.73 -9.20 13.75
C ASN A 577 -33.10 -8.68 13.37
N ILE A 578 -33.58 -9.12 12.21
CA ILE A 578 -34.89 -8.75 11.65
C ILE A 578 -35.67 -10.04 11.31
N ALA A 579 -36.94 -10.04 11.65
CA ALA A 579 -37.82 -11.16 11.35
C ALA A 579 -38.39 -11.06 9.91
N VAL A 580 -38.48 -12.17 9.22
CA VAL A 580 -39.16 -12.27 7.91
C VAL A 580 -40.59 -11.79 8.05
N GLY A 581 -41.05 -10.99 7.10
CA GLY A 581 -42.39 -10.39 7.10
C GLY A 581 -42.49 -9.06 7.84
N ARG A 582 -41.48 -8.63 8.61
CA ARG A 582 -41.48 -7.33 9.28
C ARG A 582 -41.42 -6.20 8.27
N LEU A 583 -42.23 -5.16 8.52
CA LEU A 583 -42.21 -3.92 7.72
C LEU A 583 -41.20 -2.94 8.31
N LEU A 584 -40.20 -2.54 7.54
CA LEU A 584 -39.16 -1.60 7.95
C LEU A 584 -39.27 -0.32 7.15
N ARG A 585 -39.25 0.83 7.84
CA ARG A 585 -39.07 2.13 7.21
C ARG A 585 -37.60 2.24 6.75
N VAL A 586 -37.38 2.49 5.45
CA VAL A 586 -36.07 2.47 4.82
C VAL A 586 -35.64 3.83 4.26
N ARG A 587 -36.61 4.79 4.23
CA ARG A 587 -36.34 6.17 3.81
C ARG A 587 -37.36 7.14 4.40
#